data_761280ecf7c4e79dadf801828b4a2f97
#
_entry.id   761280ecf7c4e79dadf801828b4a2f97
#
_cell.length_a   1.000
_cell.length_b   1.000
_cell.length_c   1.000
_cell.angle_alpha   90.00
_cell.angle_beta   90.00
_cell.angle_gamma   90.00
#
_symmetry.space_group_name_H-M   'P 1'
#
loop_
_entity.id
_entity.type
_entity.pdbx_description
1 polymer ?
#
loop_
_entity_poly.entity_id
_entity_poly.type
_entity_poly.pdbx_seq_one_letter_code
_entity_poly.pdbx_strand_id
1 'polypeptide(L)'
;APKDFEKNVFEGCMPVEVMAKRGIQTLTFGPLKPVGLEKPNGERPYAVIQLRRDDALNEMYNIVGFQTSLTFGEQKRIISLIPGLEKANIIRYGVIHRNTYIESPEVLNNSFQVVNNPNIFFAGQISWVV
;
A
#
# COMPACT_ATOMS: atom_id res chain seq x y z
N ALA A 1 8.22 15.49 16.36
CA ALA A 1 7.08 14.77 16.90
C ALA A 1 6.27 14.10 15.80
N PRO A 2 5.88 12.84 15.94
CA PRO A 2 5.34 12.01 14.85
C PRO A 2 3.92 12.38 14.38
N LYS A 3 3.24 13.34 15.01
CA LYS A 3 1.81 13.61 14.78
C LYS A 3 1.48 14.24 13.41
N ASP A 4 2.42 14.92 12.80
CA ASP A 4 2.16 15.59 11.51
C ASP A 4 2.47 14.70 10.30
N PHE A 5 3.25 13.64 10.49
CA PHE A 5 3.56 12.68 9.45
C PHE A 5 2.36 11.76 9.11
N GLU A 6 1.47 11.54 10.08
CA GLU A 6 0.29 10.69 9.88
C GLU A 6 -0.82 11.35 9.04
N LYS A 7 -0.81 12.68 8.92
CA LYS A 7 -1.85 13.41 8.17
C LYS A 7 -1.67 13.39 6.65
N ASN A 8 -0.48 13.09 6.16
CA ASN A 8 -0.13 13.17 4.73
C ASN A 8 0.10 11.83 4.05
N VAL A 9 -0.17 10.70 4.71
CA VAL A 9 -0.10 9.39 4.08
C VAL A 9 -1.42 9.14 3.35
N PHE A 10 -1.37 9.01 2.02
CA PHE A 10 -2.53 8.57 1.25
C PHE A 10 -3.06 7.26 1.83
N GLU A 11 -4.34 7.19 2.13
CA GLU A 11 -4.97 6.00 2.73
C GLU A 11 -4.69 4.72 1.94
N GLY A 12 -4.55 4.81 0.62
CA GLY A 12 -4.19 3.68 -0.24
C GLY A 12 -2.77 3.15 -0.08
N CYS A 13 -1.87 3.92 0.57
CA CYS A 13 -0.46 3.56 0.80
C CYS A 13 -0.18 3.26 2.27
N MET A 14 -1.20 3.25 3.12
CA MET A 14 -1.03 2.99 4.54
C MET A 14 -0.84 1.50 4.81
N PRO A 15 0.15 1.12 5.66
CA PRO A 15 0.29 -0.27 6.07
C PRO A 15 -0.97 -0.80 6.75
N VAL A 16 -1.31 -2.05 6.48
CA VAL A 16 -2.53 -2.69 6.98
C VAL A 16 -2.60 -2.72 8.50
N GLU A 17 -1.46 -2.93 9.17
CA GLU A 17 -1.36 -2.91 10.63
C GLU A 17 -1.57 -1.52 11.22
N VAL A 18 -1.22 -0.47 10.50
CA VAL A 18 -1.48 0.92 10.91
C VAL A 18 -2.97 1.23 10.79
N MET A 19 -3.61 0.80 9.72
CA MET A 19 -5.06 0.90 9.57
C MET A 19 -5.79 0.18 10.70
N ALA A 20 -5.37 -1.05 11.01
CA ALA A 20 -5.97 -1.84 12.07
C ALA A 20 -5.82 -1.17 13.46
N LYS A 21 -4.68 -0.54 13.74
CA LYS A 21 -4.44 0.20 14.99
C LYS A 21 -5.29 1.46 15.15
N ARG A 22 -5.73 2.07 14.07
CA ARG A 22 -6.60 3.26 14.10
C ARG A 22 -8.00 2.99 14.62
N GLY A 23 -8.45 1.75 14.54
CA GLY A 23 -9.76 1.35 15.05
C GLY A 23 -10.31 0.15 14.31
N ILE A 24 -11.22 -0.54 14.98
CA ILE A 24 -11.79 -1.80 14.49
C ILE A 24 -12.51 -1.67 13.14
N GLN A 25 -13.04 -0.49 12.84
CA GLN A 25 -13.76 -0.25 11.58
C GLN A 25 -12.89 0.33 10.46
N THR A 26 -11.62 0.65 10.71
CA THR A 26 -10.78 1.31 9.71
C THR A 26 -10.58 0.45 8.46
N LEU A 27 -10.50 -0.87 8.61
CA LEU A 27 -10.37 -1.80 7.48
C LEU A 27 -11.63 -1.88 6.60
N THR A 28 -12.77 -1.39 7.08
CA THR A 28 -14.02 -1.34 6.29
C THR A 28 -14.03 -0.21 5.25
N PHE A 29 -13.03 0.65 5.30
CA PHE A 29 -12.80 1.75 4.37
C PHE A 29 -11.53 1.51 3.56
N GLY A 30 -11.34 2.26 2.50
CA GLY A 30 -10.12 2.17 1.68
C GLY A 30 -10.02 0.88 0.85
N PRO A 31 -8.80 0.32 0.68
CA PRO A 31 -8.56 -0.80 -0.24
C PRO A 31 -9.31 -2.09 0.08
N LEU A 32 -9.65 -2.30 1.35
CA LEU A 32 -10.29 -3.52 1.84
C LEU A 32 -11.80 -3.36 2.06
N LYS A 33 -12.39 -2.27 1.58
CA LYS A 33 -13.82 -1.99 1.78
C LYS A 33 -14.70 -3.08 1.15
N PRO A 34 -15.74 -3.55 1.87
CA PRO A 34 -16.61 -4.61 1.38
C PRO A 34 -17.79 -4.13 0.52
N VAL A 35 -17.89 -2.82 0.27
CA VAL A 35 -19.03 -2.22 -0.43
C VAL A 35 -19.16 -2.77 -1.85
N GLY A 36 -20.34 -3.27 -2.20
CA GLY A 36 -20.62 -3.88 -3.49
C GLY A 36 -20.12 -5.33 -3.62
N LEU A 37 -19.67 -5.94 -2.53
CA LEU A 37 -19.13 -7.30 -2.50
C LEU A 37 -19.86 -8.17 -1.47
N GLU A 38 -21.17 -8.07 -1.47
CA GLU A 38 -22.04 -8.90 -0.60
C GLU A 38 -21.94 -10.37 -1.02
N LYS A 39 -22.06 -11.26 -0.02
CA LYS A 39 -22.13 -12.70 -0.25
C LYS A 39 -23.44 -13.06 -0.97
N PRO A 40 -23.53 -14.24 -1.61
CA PRO A 40 -24.77 -14.68 -2.27
C PRO A 40 -26.01 -14.69 -1.37
N ASN A 41 -25.82 -14.83 -0.05
CA ASN A 41 -26.90 -14.76 0.95
C ASN A 41 -27.29 -13.34 1.36
N GLY A 42 -26.69 -12.31 0.75
CA GLY A 42 -26.93 -10.89 1.05
C GLY A 42 -26.13 -10.35 2.25
N GLU A 43 -25.38 -11.19 2.94
CA GLU A 43 -24.53 -10.78 4.05
C GLU A 43 -23.32 -9.99 3.55
N ARG A 44 -23.02 -8.86 4.19
CA ARG A 44 -21.82 -8.07 3.90
C ARG A 44 -20.65 -8.56 4.73
N PRO A 45 -19.50 -8.92 4.11
CA PRO A 45 -18.30 -9.25 4.87
C PRO A 45 -17.76 -8.01 5.59
N TYR A 46 -16.96 -8.23 6.63
CA TYR A 46 -16.32 -7.14 7.39
C TYR A 46 -15.32 -6.37 6.52
N ALA A 47 -14.44 -7.07 5.84
CA ALA A 47 -13.46 -6.54 4.92
C ALA A 47 -13.22 -7.55 3.79
N VAL A 48 -12.72 -7.10 2.65
CA VAL A 48 -12.46 -7.95 1.48
C VAL A 48 -11.03 -7.75 1.00
N ILE A 49 -10.33 -8.86 0.82
CA ILE A 49 -9.04 -8.89 0.15
C ILE A 49 -9.27 -9.11 -1.34
N GLN A 50 -8.75 -8.21 -2.15
CA GLN A 50 -8.79 -8.36 -3.61
C GLN A 50 -7.52 -9.00 -4.11
N LEU A 51 -7.66 -10.02 -4.95
CA LEU A 51 -6.56 -10.67 -5.63
C LEU A 51 -6.58 -10.27 -7.10
N ARG A 52 -5.48 -9.68 -7.56
CA ARG A 52 -5.29 -9.36 -8.98
C ARG A 52 -4.36 -10.39 -9.59
N ARG A 53 -4.74 -10.95 -10.73
CA ARG A 53 -3.85 -11.82 -11.51
C ARG A 53 -2.61 -11.06 -11.96
N ASP A 54 -1.47 -11.67 -11.78
CA ASP A 54 -0.17 -11.11 -12.16
C ASP A 54 0.45 -11.83 -13.38
N ASP A 55 -0.12 -12.95 -13.78
CA ASP A 55 0.31 -13.72 -14.94
C ASP A 55 -0.86 -14.24 -15.79
N ALA A 56 -0.54 -14.64 -17.02
CA ALA A 56 -1.53 -15.18 -17.97
C ALA A 56 -2.00 -16.60 -17.62
N LEU A 57 -1.25 -17.34 -16.81
CA LEU A 57 -1.53 -18.74 -16.47
C LEU A 57 -2.45 -18.89 -15.24
N ASN A 58 -2.81 -17.79 -14.58
CA ASN A 58 -3.61 -17.77 -13.34
C ASN A 58 -2.94 -18.45 -12.14
N GLU A 59 -1.62 -18.48 -12.11
CA GLU A 59 -0.85 -19.12 -11.03
C GLU A 59 -0.41 -18.14 -9.97
N MET A 60 -0.21 -16.87 -10.34
CA MET A 60 0.25 -15.82 -9.45
C MET A 60 -0.80 -14.72 -9.27
N TYR A 61 -1.00 -14.33 -8.03
CA TYR A 61 -1.92 -13.26 -7.65
C TYR A 61 -1.24 -12.25 -6.75
N ASN A 62 -1.54 -10.98 -6.97
CA ASN A 62 -1.11 -9.89 -6.14
C ASN A 62 -2.25 -9.51 -5.17
N ILE A 63 -1.93 -9.34 -3.91
CA ILE A 63 -2.89 -8.83 -2.91
C ILE A 63 -2.94 -7.31 -3.04
N VAL A 64 -4.08 -6.80 -3.43
CA VAL A 64 -4.27 -5.36 -3.67
C VAL A 64 -4.39 -4.62 -2.33
N GLY A 65 -3.64 -3.52 -2.19
CA GLY A 65 -3.74 -2.64 -1.03
C GLY A 65 -3.20 -3.21 0.29
N PHE A 66 -2.43 -4.28 0.22
CA PHE A 66 -1.85 -4.94 1.39
C PHE A 66 -0.36 -4.55 1.54
N GLN A 67 -0.11 -3.31 1.94
CA GLN A 67 1.23 -2.88 2.33
C GLN A 67 1.44 -3.15 3.82
N THR A 68 2.65 -3.53 4.20
CA THR A 68 2.92 -3.91 5.58
C THR A 68 4.40 -3.79 5.93
N SER A 69 4.69 -3.46 7.19
CA SER A 69 6.02 -3.52 7.80
C SER A 69 6.23 -4.77 8.66
N LEU A 70 5.25 -5.66 8.69
CA LEU A 70 5.34 -6.90 9.46
C LEU A 70 6.49 -7.78 8.96
N THR A 71 7.06 -8.57 9.86
CA THR A 71 8.04 -9.59 9.51
C THR A 71 7.44 -10.64 8.57
N PHE A 72 8.26 -11.30 7.80
CA PHE A 72 7.80 -12.33 6.85
C PHE A 72 7.01 -13.45 7.53
N GLY A 73 7.43 -13.87 8.73
CA GLY A 73 6.70 -14.87 9.52
C GLY A 73 5.31 -14.42 9.91
N GLU A 74 5.15 -13.16 10.35
CA GLU A 74 3.85 -12.58 10.69
C GLU A 74 2.97 -12.40 9.46
N GLN A 75 3.52 -11.98 8.34
CA GLN A 75 2.77 -11.90 7.08
C GLN A 75 2.21 -13.26 6.67
N LYS A 76 3.03 -14.31 6.73
CA LYS A 76 2.59 -15.68 6.44
C LYS A 76 1.48 -16.11 7.38
N ARG A 77 1.61 -15.84 8.68
CA ARG A 77 0.60 -16.17 9.69
C ARG A 77 -0.73 -15.47 9.39
N ILE A 78 -0.70 -14.16 9.14
CA ILE A 78 -1.92 -13.38 8.89
C ILE A 78 -2.60 -13.81 7.60
N ILE A 79 -1.85 -14.03 6.52
CA ILE A 79 -2.41 -14.47 5.24
C ILE A 79 -3.07 -15.85 5.38
N SER A 80 -2.49 -16.73 6.17
CA SER A 80 -3.08 -18.06 6.42
C SER A 80 -4.41 -18.02 7.20
N LEU A 81 -4.70 -16.93 7.89
CA LEU A 81 -5.99 -16.71 8.58
C LEU A 81 -7.12 -16.26 7.63
N ILE A 82 -6.78 -15.84 6.42
CA ILE A 82 -7.77 -15.36 5.45
C ILE A 82 -8.45 -16.58 4.81
N PRO A 83 -9.80 -16.67 4.85
CA PRO A 83 -10.53 -17.76 4.22
C PRO A 83 -10.19 -17.89 2.73
N GLY A 84 -9.76 -19.07 2.32
CA GLY A 84 -9.31 -19.38 0.96
C GLY A 84 -7.80 -19.24 0.75
N LEU A 85 -7.05 -18.64 1.68
CA LEU A 85 -5.61 -18.46 1.58
C LEU A 85 -4.81 -19.26 2.61
N GLU A 86 -5.45 -20.22 3.28
CA GLU A 86 -4.84 -21.00 4.37
C GLU A 86 -3.60 -21.79 3.91
N LYS A 87 -3.60 -22.20 2.64
CA LYS A 87 -2.50 -22.98 2.02
C LYS A 87 -1.74 -22.17 0.96
N ALA A 88 -1.91 -20.86 0.93
CA ALA A 88 -1.24 -20.02 -0.05
C ALA A 88 0.28 -20.06 0.12
N ASN A 89 0.99 -20.18 -1.01
CA ASN A 89 2.44 -20.06 -1.04
C ASN A 89 2.82 -18.60 -1.36
N ILE A 90 3.51 -17.94 -0.45
CA ILE A 90 3.91 -16.56 -0.63
C ILE A 90 5.23 -16.52 -1.41
N ILE A 91 5.17 -16.02 -2.64
CA ILE A 91 6.33 -15.93 -3.54
C ILE A 91 7.15 -14.66 -3.21
N ARG A 92 6.45 -13.54 -2.91
CA ARG A 92 7.06 -12.28 -2.53
C ARG A 92 6.30 -11.67 -1.36
N TYR A 93 7.02 -11.32 -0.31
CA TYR A 93 6.45 -10.65 0.86
C TYR A 93 6.23 -9.17 0.62
N GLY A 94 5.20 -8.61 1.26
CA GLY A 94 4.94 -7.19 1.25
C GLY A 94 6.04 -6.40 1.96
N VAL A 95 6.30 -5.21 1.45
CA VAL A 95 7.20 -4.23 2.06
C VAL A 95 6.54 -2.86 2.00
N ILE A 96 6.92 -1.97 2.93
CA ILE A 96 6.51 -0.58 2.85
C ILE A 96 7.38 0.13 1.82
N HIS A 97 6.75 0.79 0.85
CA HIS A 97 7.44 1.71 -0.01
C HIS A 97 7.76 2.99 0.76
N ARG A 98 9.05 3.27 0.92
CA ARG A 98 9.50 4.57 1.40
C ARG A 98 9.76 5.44 0.19
N ASN A 99 8.94 6.46 0.02
CA ASN A 99 9.19 7.48 -0.99
C ASN A 99 10.24 8.46 -0.45
N THR A 100 11.21 8.80 -1.29
CA THR A 100 12.20 9.83 -1.00
C THR A 100 11.81 11.09 -1.75
N TYR A 101 11.76 12.21 -1.03
CA TYR A 101 11.47 13.53 -1.59
C TYR A 101 12.64 14.46 -1.36
N ILE A 102 12.83 15.43 -2.24
CA ILE A 102 13.79 16.53 -2.10
C ILE A 102 13.04 17.84 -1.88
N GLU A 103 13.69 18.80 -1.25
CA GLU A 103 13.19 20.17 -1.08
C GLU A 103 13.28 20.89 -2.43
N SER A 104 12.35 20.58 -3.34
CA SER A 104 12.40 21.00 -4.74
C SER A 104 12.56 22.50 -4.93
N PRO A 105 11.85 23.38 -4.17
CA PRO A 105 12.00 24.83 -4.35
C PRO A 105 13.40 25.35 -4.06
N GLU A 106 14.17 24.66 -3.21
CA GLU A 106 15.55 25.06 -2.86
C GLU A 106 16.59 24.45 -3.79
N VAL A 107 16.34 23.27 -4.34
CA VAL A 107 17.30 22.46 -5.08
C VAL A 107 17.09 22.53 -6.59
N LEU A 108 15.82 22.66 -7.03
CA LEU A 108 15.45 22.61 -8.45
C LEU A 108 14.89 23.95 -8.94
N ASN A 109 15.18 24.27 -10.21
CA ASN A 109 14.49 25.36 -10.92
C ASN A 109 13.15 24.88 -11.52
N ASN A 110 12.43 25.77 -12.23
CA ASN A 110 11.14 25.45 -12.86
C ASN A 110 11.19 24.34 -13.91
N SER A 111 12.37 23.97 -14.39
CA SER A 111 12.61 22.85 -15.32
C SER A 111 13.06 21.58 -14.62
N PHE A 112 12.96 21.51 -13.28
CA PHE A 112 13.45 20.41 -12.44
C PHE A 112 14.97 20.14 -12.56
N GLN A 113 15.70 21.14 -13.01
CA GLN A 113 17.14 21.14 -13.08
C GLN A 113 17.74 21.53 -11.71
N VAL A 114 18.78 20.82 -11.26
CA VAL A 114 19.47 21.17 -10.01
C VAL A 114 20.16 22.52 -10.16
N VAL A 115 19.82 23.45 -9.27
CA VAL A 115 20.29 24.85 -9.35
C VAL A 115 21.81 24.97 -9.36
N ASN A 116 22.51 24.18 -8.52
CA ASN A 116 23.98 24.21 -8.41
C ASN A 116 24.69 23.28 -9.40
N ASN A 117 23.97 22.49 -10.17
CA ASN A 117 24.53 21.60 -11.18
C ASN A 117 23.54 21.45 -12.35
N PRO A 118 23.67 22.27 -13.41
CA PRO A 118 22.71 22.34 -14.51
C PRO A 118 22.65 21.06 -15.38
N ASN A 119 23.55 20.12 -15.20
CA ASN A 119 23.53 18.84 -15.91
C ASN A 119 22.68 17.77 -15.23
N ILE A 120 22.12 18.05 -14.04
CA ILE A 120 21.30 17.12 -13.26
C ILE A 120 19.87 17.59 -13.23
N PHE A 121 18.94 16.69 -13.58
CA PHE A 121 17.50 16.87 -13.54
C PHE A 121 16.86 15.79 -12.65
N PHE A 122 15.76 16.15 -11.98
CA PHE A 122 14.93 15.20 -11.24
C PHE A 122 13.50 15.25 -11.77
N ALA A 123 12.86 14.08 -11.81
CA ALA A 123 11.46 13.93 -12.20
C ALA A 123 10.77 12.84 -11.38
N GLY A 124 9.46 12.87 -11.33
CA GLY A 124 8.66 11.90 -10.61
C GLY A 124 8.49 12.26 -9.13
N GLN A 125 8.16 11.28 -8.31
CA GLN A 125 7.82 11.48 -6.88
C GLN A 125 8.91 12.19 -6.08
N ILE A 126 10.18 11.97 -6.40
CA ILE A 126 11.30 12.59 -5.68
C ILE A 126 11.26 14.13 -5.76
N SER A 127 10.70 14.68 -6.82
CA SER A 127 10.56 16.14 -7.02
C SER A 127 9.14 16.67 -6.74
N TRP A 128 8.29 15.89 -6.06
CA TRP A 128 6.86 16.18 -5.83
C TRP A 128 6.01 16.22 -7.11
N VAL A 129 6.55 15.72 -8.21
CA VAL A 129 5.79 15.56 -9.47
C VAL A 129 5.24 14.14 -9.52
N VAL A 130 3.94 14.05 -9.63
CA VAL A 130 3.21 12.78 -9.66
C VAL A 130 2.80 12.45 -11.09
#